data_e1c3898d9010b1a6b4ee64f7b33a75fb
#
_entry.id   e1c3898d9010b1a6b4ee64f7b33a75fb
#
_cell.length_a   1.000
_cell.length_b   1.000
_cell.length_c   1.000
_cell.angle_alpha   90.00
_cell.angle_beta   90.00
_cell.angle_gamma   90.00
#
_symmetry.space_group_name_H-M   'P 1'
#
loop_
_entity.id
_entity.type
_entity.pdbx_description
1 polymer ?
#
loop_
_entity_poly.entity_id
_entity_poly.type
_entity_poly.pdbx_seq_one_letter_code
_entity_poly.pdbx_strand_id
1 'polypeptide(L)'
;MLQINSILYPTDFSKCASHALPHAISLAERFGADLHLLHATVLHEGDPGNAVHRLPNMEGLYQILEQHAETQMLSTLEDHGSKGFTVRHAQVRSISAPGAILDYAAEGDIDLIIMGTHGRRGLRRLLLGSVAEEVVRLAPCPVLTVPEASDVTDAGQIKSILVPIDFSEHARLALTRANELATGYGAEIHVLHVVDEVVYPDFYPPVMPAGESITDELRDQSIDRMKELISDLIPPPGSEAKIHVRAGRAAHAITDFAAELGADLLVIASHGLTGVSHMLLGSVTELVVRRAHCPVFTIKGFGETLS
;
A
#
# COMPACT_ATOMS: atom_id res chain seq x y z
N MET A 1 -17.27 -2.69 -9.95
CA MET A 1 -17.30 -2.62 -8.47
C MET A 1 -16.14 -3.46 -7.96
N LEU A 2 -15.33 -2.93 -7.07
CA LEU A 2 -14.19 -3.66 -6.50
C LEU A 2 -14.72 -4.91 -5.80
N GLN A 3 -14.31 -6.07 -6.29
CA GLN A 3 -14.62 -7.37 -5.68
C GLN A 3 -13.36 -7.85 -4.98
N ILE A 4 -13.46 -8.07 -3.68
CA ILE A 4 -12.40 -8.65 -2.86
C ILE A 4 -13.04 -9.86 -2.18
N ASN A 5 -12.63 -11.07 -2.60
CA ASN A 5 -13.14 -12.33 -2.07
C ASN A 5 -12.11 -12.99 -1.14
N SER A 6 -10.82 -12.64 -1.31
CA SER A 6 -9.72 -13.21 -0.55
C SER A 6 -8.69 -12.13 -0.18
N ILE A 7 -8.41 -12.03 1.11
CA ILE A 7 -7.44 -11.08 1.69
C ILE A 7 -6.31 -11.85 2.33
N LEU A 8 -5.07 -11.52 2.00
CA LEU A 8 -3.88 -12.07 2.63
C LEU A 8 -3.34 -11.07 3.66
N TYR A 9 -3.23 -11.51 4.90
CA TYR A 9 -2.54 -10.81 5.98
C TYR A 9 -1.28 -11.57 6.39
N PRO A 10 -0.11 -11.24 5.83
CA PRO A 10 1.15 -11.81 6.27
C PRO A 10 1.60 -11.17 7.58
N THR A 11 2.01 -12.01 8.53
CA THR A 11 2.44 -11.56 9.85
C THR A 11 3.76 -12.20 10.28
N ASP A 12 4.61 -11.38 10.91
CA ASP A 12 5.77 -11.81 11.68
C ASP A 12 5.55 -11.66 13.18
N PHE A 13 4.30 -11.37 13.59
CA PHE A 13 3.88 -11.10 14.97
C PHE A 13 4.57 -9.88 15.60
N SER A 14 5.14 -8.99 14.79
CA SER A 14 5.65 -7.71 15.27
C SER A 14 4.52 -6.75 15.58
N LYS A 15 4.81 -5.73 16.39
CA LYS A 15 3.86 -4.67 16.69
C LYS A 15 3.39 -3.93 15.44
N CYS A 16 4.28 -3.73 14.45
CA CYS A 16 3.90 -3.10 13.20
C CYS A 16 2.95 -3.98 12.37
N ALA A 17 3.20 -5.30 12.31
CA ALA A 17 2.27 -6.21 11.66
C ALA A 17 0.89 -6.17 12.35
N SER A 18 0.84 -6.15 13.69
CA SER A 18 -0.43 -6.12 14.42
C SER A 18 -1.28 -4.88 14.15
N HIS A 19 -0.68 -3.74 13.76
CA HIS A 19 -1.43 -2.54 13.35
C HIS A 19 -2.18 -2.72 12.03
N ALA A 20 -1.75 -3.63 11.18
CA ALA A 20 -2.43 -3.93 9.92
C ALA A 20 -3.64 -4.87 10.09
N LEU A 21 -3.70 -5.64 11.16
CA LEU A 21 -4.76 -6.63 11.41
C LEU A 21 -6.17 -6.02 11.49
N PRO A 22 -6.42 -4.92 12.22
CA PRO A 22 -7.74 -4.29 12.26
C PRO A 22 -8.23 -3.88 10.87
N HIS A 23 -7.34 -3.43 9.98
CA HIS A 23 -7.69 -3.10 8.60
C HIS A 23 -8.05 -4.36 7.80
N ALA A 24 -7.31 -5.46 8.00
CA ALA A 24 -7.61 -6.73 7.33
C ALA A 24 -8.98 -7.28 7.76
N ILE A 25 -9.29 -7.24 9.04
CA ILE A 25 -10.59 -7.66 9.58
C ILE A 25 -11.71 -6.77 9.05
N SER A 26 -11.57 -5.45 9.14
CA SER A 26 -12.58 -4.50 8.68
C SER A 26 -12.91 -4.66 7.20
N LEU A 27 -11.89 -4.87 6.35
CA LEU A 27 -12.09 -5.11 4.93
C LEU A 27 -12.69 -6.49 4.65
N ALA A 28 -12.27 -7.54 5.39
CA ALA A 28 -12.86 -8.87 5.28
C ALA A 28 -14.37 -8.86 5.64
N GLU A 29 -14.74 -8.19 6.73
CA GLU A 29 -16.15 -8.03 7.13
C GLU A 29 -16.96 -7.25 6.07
N ARG A 30 -16.39 -6.15 5.56
CA ARG A 30 -17.08 -5.29 4.60
C ARG A 30 -17.35 -5.98 3.27
N PHE A 31 -16.38 -6.73 2.75
CA PHE A 31 -16.50 -7.42 1.46
C PHE A 31 -17.01 -8.85 1.58
N GLY A 32 -17.14 -9.40 2.80
CA GLY A 32 -17.42 -10.81 3.02
C GLY A 32 -16.30 -11.72 2.51
N ALA A 33 -15.06 -11.23 2.55
CA ALA A 33 -13.89 -11.90 2.00
C ALA A 33 -13.27 -12.89 2.99
N ASP A 34 -12.74 -14.01 2.50
CA ASP A 34 -11.92 -14.92 3.30
C ASP A 34 -10.61 -14.22 3.72
N LEU A 35 -10.26 -14.30 5.00
CA LEU A 35 -9.01 -13.75 5.53
C LEU A 35 -7.96 -14.85 5.70
N HIS A 36 -6.89 -14.78 4.93
CA HIS A 36 -5.75 -15.68 5.02
C HIS A 36 -4.68 -15.08 5.93
N LEU A 37 -4.50 -15.64 7.11
CA LEU A 37 -3.42 -15.30 8.03
C LEU A 37 -2.20 -16.15 7.70
N LEU A 38 -1.13 -15.54 7.17
CA LEU A 38 0.07 -16.23 6.73
C LEU A 38 1.26 -15.89 7.62
N HIS A 39 1.95 -16.93 8.11
CA HIS A 39 3.27 -16.81 8.71
C HIS A 39 4.31 -17.59 7.89
N ALA A 40 5.40 -16.92 7.49
CA ALA A 40 6.53 -17.55 6.83
C ALA A 40 7.65 -17.84 7.85
N THR A 41 7.95 -19.10 8.09
CA THR A 41 9.10 -19.52 8.88
C THR A 41 10.34 -19.51 8.00
N VAL A 42 11.23 -18.53 8.22
CA VAL A 42 12.45 -18.34 7.43
C VAL A 42 13.66 -18.80 8.23
N LEU A 43 14.29 -19.87 7.79
CA LEU A 43 15.57 -20.32 8.29
C LEU A 43 16.57 -20.33 7.15
N HIS A 44 17.64 -19.58 7.31
CA HIS A 44 18.76 -19.66 6.39
C HIS A 44 19.52 -20.96 6.69
N GLU A 45 19.48 -21.90 5.77
CA GLU A 45 20.42 -22.99 5.77
C GLU A 45 21.83 -22.38 5.65
N GLY A 46 22.67 -22.62 6.65
CA GLY A 46 24.05 -22.18 6.58
C GLY A 46 24.75 -22.80 5.36
N ASP A 47 25.84 -22.17 4.89
CA ASP A 47 26.63 -22.66 3.76
C ASP A 47 26.89 -24.17 3.89
N PRO A 48 26.37 -25.02 2.94
CA PRO A 48 26.56 -26.47 3.00
C PRO A 48 28.03 -26.89 3.03
N GLY A 49 28.94 -26.02 2.59
CA GLY A 49 30.39 -26.23 2.62
C GLY A 49 31.04 -25.92 3.95
N ASN A 50 30.36 -25.24 4.89
CA ASN A 50 30.92 -24.84 6.17
C ASN A 50 30.33 -25.64 7.33
N ALA A 51 31.10 -26.61 7.87
CA ALA A 51 30.64 -27.47 8.95
C ALA A 51 30.25 -26.72 10.25
N VAL A 52 30.74 -25.50 10.45
CA VAL A 52 30.42 -24.65 11.61
C VAL A 52 28.99 -24.08 11.52
N HIS A 53 28.44 -23.98 10.32
CA HIS A 53 27.09 -23.45 10.06
C HIS A 53 26.02 -24.55 9.97
N ARG A 54 26.36 -25.83 10.16
CA ARG A 54 25.38 -26.91 10.20
C ARG A 54 24.69 -26.91 11.56
N LEU A 55 23.44 -26.43 11.59
CA LEU A 55 22.60 -26.62 12.76
C LEU A 55 22.27 -28.11 12.92
N PRO A 56 22.58 -28.75 14.07
CA PRO A 56 22.53 -30.19 14.20
C PRO A 56 21.12 -30.81 14.16
N ASN A 57 20.05 -30.01 14.20
CA ASN A 57 18.66 -30.47 14.11
C ASN A 57 17.73 -29.40 13.53
N MET A 58 17.82 -29.20 12.22
CA MET A 58 16.98 -28.23 11.52
C MET A 58 15.48 -28.55 11.63
N GLU A 59 15.12 -29.84 11.49
CA GLU A 59 13.71 -30.25 11.55
C GLU A 59 13.11 -30.01 12.94
N GLY A 60 13.82 -30.34 14.00
CA GLY A 60 13.38 -30.06 15.38
C GLY A 60 13.22 -28.55 15.64
N LEU A 61 14.10 -27.74 15.06
CA LEU A 61 13.97 -26.28 15.15
C LEU A 61 12.74 -25.75 14.40
N TYR A 62 12.47 -26.27 13.20
CA TYR A 62 11.26 -25.95 12.45
C TYR A 62 10.00 -26.29 13.25
N GLN A 63 9.92 -27.50 13.83
CA GLN A 63 8.78 -27.92 14.63
C GLN A 63 8.51 -26.99 15.81
N ILE A 64 9.55 -26.55 16.52
CA ILE A 64 9.42 -25.61 17.64
C ILE A 64 8.89 -24.25 17.14
N LEU A 65 9.44 -23.72 16.03
CA LEU A 65 9.02 -22.45 15.48
C LEU A 65 7.58 -22.49 14.95
N GLU A 66 7.19 -23.58 14.30
CA GLU A 66 5.83 -23.79 13.80
C GLU A 66 4.81 -23.88 14.93
N GLN A 67 5.11 -24.64 16.01
CA GLN A 67 4.24 -24.68 17.18
C GLN A 67 4.08 -23.32 17.86
N HIS A 68 5.18 -22.56 17.94
CA HIS A 68 5.12 -21.21 18.48
C HIS A 68 4.29 -20.28 17.58
N ALA A 69 4.49 -20.36 16.27
CA ALA A 69 3.73 -19.57 15.30
C ALA A 69 2.23 -19.91 15.35
N GLU A 70 1.87 -21.19 15.43
CA GLU A 70 0.48 -21.65 15.56
C GLU A 70 -0.19 -21.02 16.80
N THR A 71 0.49 -21.07 17.94
CA THR A 71 0.00 -20.45 19.19
C THR A 71 -0.22 -18.95 19.03
N GLN A 72 0.72 -18.26 18.38
CA GLN A 72 0.62 -16.81 18.10
C GLN A 72 -0.52 -16.50 17.13
N MET A 73 -0.70 -17.32 16.09
CA MET A 73 -1.79 -17.14 15.12
C MET A 73 -3.16 -17.28 15.76
N LEU A 74 -3.35 -18.27 16.61
CA LEU A 74 -4.59 -18.47 17.34
C LEU A 74 -4.90 -17.29 18.27
N SER A 75 -3.92 -16.85 19.05
CA SER A 75 -4.10 -15.72 19.98
C SER A 75 -4.35 -14.39 19.25
N THR A 76 -3.79 -14.21 18.05
CA THR A 76 -3.95 -12.97 17.28
C THR A 76 -5.42 -12.68 16.93
N LEU A 77 -6.26 -13.69 16.80
CA LEU A 77 -7.67 -13.56 16.40
C LEU A 77 -8.67 -13.71 17.55
N GLU A 78 -8.25 -14.27 18.71
CA GLU A 78 -9.14 -14.46 19.86
C GLU A 78 -9.79 -13.17 20.34
N ASP A 79 -9.07 -12.05 20.30
CA ASP A 79 -9.56 -10.75 20.74
C ASP A 79 -10.51 -10.07 19.73
N HIS A 80 -10.58 -10.56 18.50
CA HIS A 80 -11.26 -9.85 17.41
C HIS A 80 -12.58 -10.51 16.95
N GLY A 81 -12.91 -11.71 17.42
CA GLY A 81 -14.17 -12.43 17.20
C GLY A 81 -14.66 -12.33 15.75
N SER A 82 -14.29 -13.24 14.87
CA SER A 82 -14.69 -13.24 13.45
C SER A 82 -16.22 -13.34 13.31
N LYS A 83 -16.86 -12.25 12.88
CA LYS A 83 -18.28 -12.23 12.54
C LYS A 83 -18.43 -12.02 11.05
N GLY A 84 -18.77 -13.06 10.33
CA GLY A 84 -19.24 -12.94 8.95
C GLY A 84 -18.23 -13.27 7.84
N PHE A 85 -17.01 -13.70 8.16
CA PHE A 85 -16.01 -14.15 7.18
C PHE A 85 -15.23 -15.38 7.68
N THR A 86 -14.60 -16.10 6.74
CA THR A 86 -13.78 -17.29 7.06
C THR A 86 -12.34 -16.84 7.32
N VAL A 87 -11.70 -17.41 8.35
CA VAL A 87 -10.27 -17.25 8.59
C VAL A 87 -9.53 -18.53 8.24
N ARG A 88 -8.49 -18.41 7.42
CA ARG A 88 -7.60 -19.51 7.03
C ARG A 88 -6.22 -19.24 7.57
N HIS A 89 -5.71 -20.17 8.36
CA HIS A 89 -4.35 -20.11 8.89
C HIS A 89 -3.40 -20.87 7.95
N ALA A 90 -2.32 -20.22 7.56
CA ALA A 90 -1.29 -20.79 6.71
C ALA A 90 0.11 -20.58 7.31
N GLN A 91 0.89 -21.62 7.35
CA GLN A 91 2.30 -21.58 7.71
C GLN A 91 3.12 -22.14 6.54
N VAL A 92 4.14 -21.41 6.13
CA VAL A 92 4.99 -21.79 5.01
C VAL A 92 6.46 -21.74 5.43
N ARG A 93 7.20 -22.81 5.12
CA ARG A 93 8.67 -22.83 5.23
C ARG A 93 9.26 -22.20 3.98
N SER A 94 10.15 -21.25 4.14
CA SER A 94 10.79 -20.59 3.02
C SER A 94 12.18 -20.06 3.40
N ILE A 95 12.99 -19.81 2.38
CA ILE A 95 14.27 -19.08 2.51
C ILE A 95 14.08 -17.58 2.48
N SER A 96 12.90 -17.11 2.05
CA SER A 96 12.58 -15.70 1.86
C SER A 96 11.12 -15.42 2.26
N ALA A 97 10.91 -14.48 3.19
CA ALA A 97 9.55 -14.08 3.58
C ALA A 97 8.78 -13.40 2.43
N PRO A 98 9.37 -12.46 1.66
CA PRO A 98 8.68 -11.91 0.50
C PRO A 98 8.30 -12.98 -0.52
N GLY A 99 9.22 -13.90 -0.86
CA GLY A 99 8.94 -15.00 -1.78
C GLY A 99 7.74 -15.83 -1.33
N ALA A 100 7.71 -16.25 -0.06
CA ALA A 100 6.59 -17.01 0.50
C ALA A 100 5.25 -16.27 0.40
N ILE A 101 5.25 -14.95 0.64
CA ILE A 101 4.04 -14.11 0.53
C ILE A 101 3.57 -14.01 -0.92
N LEU A 102 4.50 -13.78 -1.85
CA LEU A 102 4.20 -13.62 -3.27
C LEU A 102 3.70 -14.91 -3.90
N ASP A 103 4.37 -16.03 -3.62
CA ASP A 103 3.98 -17.35 -4.10
C ASP A 103 2.59 -17.73 -3.55
N TYR A 104 2.35 -17.53 -2.25
CA TYR A 104 1.05 -17.78 -1.65
C TYR A 104 -0.06 -16.91 -2.25
N ALA A 105 0.24 -15.64 -2.53
CA ALA A 105 -0.73 -14.73 -3.14
C ALA A 105 -1.07 -15.13 -4.58
N ALA A 106 -0.08 -15.59 -5.34
CA ALA A 106 -0.28 -16.03 -6.73
C ALA A 106 -1.02 -17.38 -6.82
N GLU A 107 -0.67 -18.35 -5.96
CA GLU A 107 -1.28 -19.68 -5.96
C GLU A 107 -2.70 -19.68 -5.36
N GLY A 108 -2.97 -18.76 -4.43
CA GLY A 108 -4.24 -18.67 -3.70
C GLY A 108 -5.25 -17.70 -4.30
N ASP A 109 -5.01 -17.15 -5.49
CA ASP A 109 -5.88 -16.14 -6.13
C ASP A 109 -6.26 -15.02 -5.15
N ILE A 110 -5.26 -14.47 -4.45
CA ILE A 110 -5.45 -13.40 -3.46
C ILE A 110 -5.78 -12.09 -4.17
N ASP A 111 -6.90 -11.45 -3.76
CA ASP A 111 -7.34 -10.17 -4.34
C ASP A 111 -6.67 -8.95 -3.69
N LEU A 112 -6.22 -9.07 -2.44
CA LEU A 112 -5.61 -7.98 -1.67
C LEU A 112 -4.63 -8.49 -0.63
N ILE A 113 -3.43 -7.90 -0.58
CA ILE A 113 -2.49 -8.10 0.53
C ILE A 113 -2.58 -6.92 1.48
N ILE A 114 -2.68 -7.18 2.80
CA ILE A 114 -2.68 -6.14 3.84
C ILE A 114 -1.55 -6.42 4.81
N MET A 115 -0.61 -5.49 4.94
CA MET A 115 0.58 -5.71 5.75
C MET A 115 1.13 -4.44 6.41
N GLY A 116 1.90 -4.60 7.47
CA GLY A 116 2.65 -3.49 8.06
C GLY A 116 3.83 -3.06 7.18
N THR A 117 4.21 -1.79 7.29
CA THR A 117 5.37 -1.24 6.55
C THR A 117 6.72 -1.74 7.06
N HIS A 118 6.78 -2.27 8.31
CA HIS A 118 8.00 -2.75 8.95
C HIS A 118 7.76 -4.08 9.64
N GLY A 119 8.83 -4.83 9.92
CA GLY A 119 8.80 -6.04 10.71
C GLY A 119 9.69 -5.94 11.95
N ARG A 120 10.01 -7.09 12.58
CA ARG A 120 10.80 -7.22 13.83
C ARG A 120 12.16 -6.48 13.84
N ARG A 121 12.75 -6.23 12.66
CA ARG A 121 14.07 -5.61 12.52
C ARG A 121 14.02 -4.13 12.19
N GLY A 122 12.83 -3.50 12.18
CA GLY A 122 12.62 -2.09 11.82
C GLY A 122 13.31 -1.15 12.79
N LEU A 123 14.51 -0.69 12.45
CA LEU A 123 15.36 0.13 13.31
C LEU A 123 15.11 1.65 13.19
N ARG A 124 14.32 2.13 12.23
CA ARG A 124 14.04 3.57 12.04
C ARG A 124 12.69 3.79 11.37
N ARG A 125 11.88 4.68 11.93
CA ARG A 125 10.55 5.13 11.45
C ARG A 125 10.53 5.71 10.02
N LEU A 126 11.65 5.79 9.34
CA LEU A 126 11.81 6.42 8.02
C LEU A 126 12.19 5.46 6.89
N LEU A 127 12.28 4.15 7.16
CA LEU A 127 12.67 3.16 6.15
C LEU A 127 11.55 2.14 5.96
N LEU A 128 11.10 1.95 4.73
CA LEU A 128 10.22 0.83 4.38
C LEU A 128 10.98 -0.49 4.63
N GLY A 129 10.33 -1.46 5.28
CA GLY A 129 10.93 -2.78 5.51
C GLY A 129 11.14 -3.52 4.19
N SER A 130 12.25 -4.27 4.08
CA SER A 130 12.61 -5.00 2.85
C SER A 130 11.51 -5.95 2.37
N VAL A 131 10.78 -6.59 3.30
CA VAL A 131 9.65 -7.46 2.95
C VAL A 131 8.51 -6.65 2.35
N ALA A 132 8.11 -5.55 2.98
CA ALA A 132 7.03 -4.70 2.49
C ALA A 132 7.39 -4.07 1.13
N GLU A 133 8.63 -3.59 0.97
CA GLU A 133 9.13 -3.02 -0.29
C GLU A 133 9.04 -4.04 -1.44
N GLU A 134 9.53 -5.25 -1.20
CA GLU A 134 9.53 -6.30 -2.21
C GLU A 134 8.11 -6.79 -2.55
N VAL A 135 7.24 -6.94 -1.54
CA VAL A 135 5.83 -7.30 -1.75
C VAL A 135 5.10 -6.21 -2.51
N VAL A 136 5.19 -4.93 -2.10
CA VAL A 136 4.56 -3.82 -2.84
C VAL A 136 5.04 -3.77 -4.28
N ARG A 137 6.32 -4.06 -4.54
CA ARG A 137 6.88 -4.07 -5.88
C ARG A 137 6.38 -5.24 -6.73
N LEU A 138 6.32 -6.45 -6.19
CA LEU A 138 6.16 -7.69 -6.97
C LEU A 138 4.80 -8.39 -6.80
N ALA A 139 3.95 -7.96 -5.86
CA ALA A 139 2.67 -8.63 -5.61
C ALA A 139 1.82 -8.75 -6.89
N PRO A 140 1.11 -9.88 -7.07
CA PRO A 140 0.21 -10.07 -8.19
C PRO A 140 -1.13 -9.33 -8.01
N CYS A 141 -1.39 -8.75 -6.85
CA CYS A 141 -2.63 -8.05 -6.50
C CYS A 141 -2.32 -6.69 -5.82
N PRO A 142 -3.29 -5.80 -5.62
CA PRO A 142 -3.14 -4.59 -4.81
C PRO A 142 -2.59 -4.87 -3.42
N VAL A 143 -1.88 -3.88 -2.86
CA VAL A 143 -1.29 -3.98 -1.52
C VAL A 143 -1.70 -2.79 -0.68
N LEU A 144 -2.29 -3.04 0.48
CA LEU A 144 -2.51 -2.04 1.52
C LEU A 144 -1.38 -2.13 2.55
N THR A 145 -0.55 -1.11 2.61
CA THR A 145 0.50 -1.00 3.63
C THR A 145 0.04 -0.09 4.76
N VAL A 146 0.21 -0.53 6.01
CA VAL A 146 -0.21 0.19 7.20
C VAL A 146 1.03 0.60 8.01
N PRO A 147 1.28 1.91 8.22
CA PRO A 147 2.39 2.38 9.02
C PRO A 147 2.15 2.16 10.52
N GLU A 148 3.22 1.97 11.31
CA GLU A 148 3.12 1.80 12.76
C GLU A 148 2.57 3.04 13.48
N ALA A 149 2.79 4.22 12.91
CA ALA A 149 2.35 5.50 13.46
C ALA A 149 1.02 5.97 12.85
N SER A 150 0.22 5.07 12.32
CA SER A 150 -1.12 5.41 11.82
C SER A 150 -1.97 5.91 12.98
N ASP A 151 -2.38 7.18 12.92
CA ASP A 151 -3.35 7.78 13.85
C ASP A 151 -4.79 7.30 13.56
N VAL A 152 -4.97 6.43 12.58
CA VAL A 152 -6.26 5.80 12.25
C VAL A 152 -6.61 4.81 13.34
N THR A 153 -7.28 5.32 14.37
CA THR A 153 -7.69 4.56 15.56
C THR A 153 -8.87 3.63 15.29
N ASP A 154 -9.58 3.85 14.19
CA ASP A 154 -10.72 3.03 13.77
C ASP A 154 -10.56 2.59 12.31
N ALA A 155 -9.98 1.41 12.12
CA ALA A 155 -9.78 0.80 10.80
C ALA A 155 -11.09 0.57 10.01
N GLY A 156 -12.25 0.64 10.69
CA GLY A 156 -13.59 0.52 10.10
C GLY A 156 -14.14 1.82 9.52
N GLN A 157 -13.54 2.98 9.82
CA GLN A 157 -14.04 4.29 9.42
C GLN A 157 -13.03 5.06 8.56
N ILE A 158 -13.14 4.91 7.25
CA ILE A 158 -12.42 5.75 6.29
C ILE A 158 -13.37 6.89 5.90
N LYS A 159 -13.02 8.14 6.22
CA LYS A 159 -13.81 9.34 5.94
C LYS A 159 -13.18 10.21 4.84
N SER A 160 -11.86 10.16 4.67
CA SER A 160 -11.10 10.98 3.76
C SER A 160 -10.10 10.12 2.99
N ILE A 161 -10.25 10.08 1.67
CA ILE A 161 -9.37 9.35 0.75
C ILE A 161 -8.61 10.35 -0.12
N LEU A 162 -7.27 10.32 -0.06
CA LEU A 162 -6.41 11.11 -0.94
C LEU A 162 -5.97 10.28 -2.14
N VAL A 163 -6.13 10.84 -3.34
CA VAL A 163 -5.72 10.22 -4.60
C VAL A 163 -4.81 11.16 -5.37
N PRO A 164 -3.49 10.95 -5.35
CA PRO A 164 -2.58 11.69 -6.21
C PRO A 164 -2.69 11.21 -7.64
N ILE A 165 -2.72 12.16 -8.59
CA ILE A 165 -2.82 11.87 -10.02
C ILE A 165 -1.73 12.58 -10.83
N ASP A 166 -1.22 11.89 -11.85
CA ASP A 166 -0.29 12.37 -12.86
C ASP A 166 -0.89 12.30 -14.27
N PHE A 167 -2.19 12.08 -14.39
CA PHE A 167 -2.94 11.88 -15.63
C PHE A 167 -2.55 10.64 -16.44
N SER A 168 -1.80 9.70 -15.89
CA SER A 168 -1.56 8.39 -16.50
C SER A 168 -2.81 7.50 -16.41
N GLU A 169 -2.86 6.47 -17.26
CA GLU A 169 -3.92 5.46 -17.18
C GLU A 169 -3.91 4.70 -15.84
N HIS A 170 -2.72 4.52 -15.26
CA HIS A 170 -2.61 3.91 -13.93
C HIS A 170 -3.23 4.81 -12.84
N ALA A 171 -3.06 6.13 -12.93
CA ALA A 171 -3.70 7.07 -12.02
C ALA A 171 -5.23 7.10 -12.22
N ARG A 172 -5.72 6.94 -13.46
CA ARG A 172 -7.16 6.78 -13.75
C ARG A 172 -7.73 5.55 -13.05
N LEU A 173 -7.04 4.42 -13.15
CA LEU A 173 -7.43 3.19 -12.46
C LEU A 173 -7.44 3.38 -10.93
N ALA A 174 -6.41 4.03 -10.37
CA ALA A 174 -6.35 4.32 -8.94
C ALA A 174 -7.53 5.18 -8.49
N LEU A 175 -7.89 6.22 -9.25
CA LEU A 175 -9.04 7.09 -8.96
C LEU A 175 -10.36 6.31 -9.04
N THR A 176 -10.52 5.42 -10.02
CA THR A 176 -11.70 4.56 -10.14
C THR A 176 -11.85 3.65 -8.92
N ARG A 177 -10.76 3.00 -8.49
CA ARG A 177 -10.77 2.13 -7.30
C ARG A 177 -11.00 2.92 -6.00
N ALA A 178 -10.44 4.12 -5.91
CA ALA A 178 -10.69 5.03 -4.79
C ALA A 178 -12.17 5.43 -4.71
N ASN A 179 -12.82 5.69 -5.84
CA ASN A 179 -14.25 6.00 -5.87
C ASN A 179 -15.13 4.82 -5.42
N GLU A 180 -14.77 3.59 -5.81
CA GLU A 180 -15.46 2.39 -5.35
C GLU A 180 -15.34 2.21 -3.83
N LEU A 181 -14.13 2.44 -3.27
CA LEU A 181 -13.90 2.44 -1.83
C LEU A 181 -14.69 3.56 -1.13
N ALA A 182 -14.60 4.79 -1.65
CA ALA A 182 -15.29 5.95 -1.09
C ALA A 182 -16.81 5.73 -1.03
N THR A 183 -17.38 5.19 -2.09
CA THR A 183 -18.81 4.84 -2.12
C THR A 183 -19.15 3.82 -1.04
N GLY A 184 -18.30 2.81 -0.85
CA GLY A 184 -18.51 1.79 0.18
C GLY A 184 -18.40 2.34 1.61
N TYR A 185 -17.52 3.30 1.85
CA TYR A 185 -17.30 3.90 3.18
C TYR A 185 -18.13 5.16 3.45
N GLY A 186 -18.73 5.78 2.42
CA GLY A 186 -19.29 7.11 2.50
C GLY A 186 -18.20 8.18 2.71
N ALA A 187 -17.02 7.96 2.16
CA ALA A 187 -15.85 8.81 2.35
C ALA A 187 -15.79 9.95 1.32
N GLU A 188 -15.18 11.06 1.71
CA GLU A 188 -14.83 12.15 0.78
C GLU A 188 -13.59 11.77 -0.03
N ILE A 189 -13.59 12.14 -1.32
CA ILE A 189 -12.42 11.97 -2.20
C ILE A 189 -11.73 13.30 -2.38
N HIS A 190 -10.42 13.31 -2.16
CA HIS A 190 -9.52 14.42 -2.41
C HIS A 190 -8.56 14.01 -3.53
N VAL A 191 -8.65 14.67 -4.67
CA VAL A 191 -7.78 14.43 -5.83
C VAL A 191 -6.68 15.47 -5.86
N LEU A 192 -5.42 15.04 -5.83
CA LEU A 192 -4.25 15.92 -5.78
C LEU A 192 -3.43 15.79 -7.06
N HIS A 193 -3.18 16.90 -7.72
CA HIS A 193 -2.14 16.99 -8.73
C HIS A 193 -0.96 17.81 -8.21
N VAL A 194 0.26 17.29 -8.43
CA VAL A 194 1.48 17.99 -8.06
C VAL A 194 2.21 18.42 -9.33
N VAL A 195 2.39 19.73 -9.46
CA VAL A 195 3.19 20.32 -10.55
C VAL A 195 4.65 20.31 -10.09
N ASP A 196 5.52 19.62 -10.82
CA ASP A 196 6.94 19.59 -10.51
C ASP A 196 7.55 20.98 -10.65
N GLU A 197 8.22 21.45 -9.59
CA GLU A 197 9.06 22.63 -9.70
C GLU A 197 10.27 22.30 -10.57
N VAL A 198 10.43 23.05 -11.65
CA VAL A 198 11.65 23.00 -12.45
C VAL A 198 12.77 23.65 -11.63
N VAL A 199 13.55 22.87 -10.92
CA VAL A 199 14.75 23.35 -10.24
C VAL A 199 15.82 23.57 -11.30
N TYR A 200 16.03 24.81 -11.68
CA TYR A 200 17.19 25.19 -12.50
C TYR A 200 18.45 25.00 -11.66
N PRO A 201 19.50 24.37 -12.19
CA PRO A 201 20.80 24.29 -11.50
C PRO A 201 21.32 25.69 -11.17
N ASP A 202 21.92 25.91 -10.01
CA ASP A 202 22.40 27.21 -9.49
C ASP A 202 23.35 28.00 -10.42
N PHE A 203 23.90 27.35 -11.46
CA PHE A 203 24.79 27.97 -12.44
C PHE A 203 24.05 28.58 -13.67
N TYR A 204 22.72 28.40 -13.76
CA TYR A 204 21.92 29.11 -14.75
C TYR A 204 21.43 30.45 -14.15
N PRO A 205 21.58 31.58 -14.85
CA PRO A 205 20.97 32.81 -14.40
C PRO A 205 19.46 32.57 -14.26
N PRO A 206 18.82 33.05 -13.18
CA PRO A 206 17.39 32.87 -12.99
C PRO A 206 16.65 33.49 -14.16
N VAL A 207 16.10 32.66 -15.03
CA VAL A 207 15.28 33.08 -16.15
C VAL A 207 13.89 33.49 -15.65
N MET A 208 13.56 33.10 -14.41
CA MET A 208 12.36 33.53 -13.68
C MET A 208 12.73 33.97 -12.26
N PRO A 209 12.03 34.95 -11.66
CA PRO A 209 12.25 35.36 -10.28
C PRO A 209 12.13 34.16 -9.34
N ALA A 210 13.12 33.96 -8.48
CA ALA A 210 13.05 32.94 -7.43
C ALA A 210 11.85 33.26 -6.53
N GLY A 211 10.83 32.39 -6.55
CA GLY A 211 9.64 32.54 -5.71
C GLY A 211 8.30 32.64 -6.44
N GLU A 212 8.25 32.58 -7.76
CA GLU A 212 6.96 32.38 -8.43
C GLU A 212 6.52 30.92 -8.23
N SER A 213 5.62 30.73 -7.25
CA SER A 213 4.69 29.61 -7.18
C SER A 213 4.05 29.37 -8.54
N ILE A 214 3.59 28.16 -8.82
CA ILE A 214 2.79 27.76 -9.99
C ILE A 214 2.08 28.97 -10.56
N THR A 215 2.35 29.33 -11.84
CA THR A 215 1.61 30.42 -12.47
C THR A 215 0.12 30.06 -12.35
N ASP A 216 -0.73 31.08 -12.08
CA ASP A 216 -2.18 30.87 -11.95
C ASP A 216 -2.72 30.14 -13.18
N GLU A 217 -2.14 30.38 -14.34
CA GLU A 217 -2.49 29.72 -15.60
C GLU A 217 -2.22 28.20 -15.58
N LEU A 218 -1.07 27.74 -15.08
CA LEU A 218 -0.76 26.29 -14.95
C LEU A 218 -1.65 25.62 -13.91
N ARG A 219 -1.99 26.33 -12.86
CA ARG A 219 -2.91 25.88 -11.85
C ARG A 219 -4.31 25.69 -12.43
N ASP A 220 -4.82 26.68 -13.15
CA ASP A 220 -6.16 26.66 -13.75
C ASP A 220 -6.25 25.56 -14.81
N GLN A 221 -5.25 25.40 -15.67
CA GLN A 221 -5.16 24.32 -16.64
C GLN A 221 -5.17 22.95 -15.95
N SER A 222 -4.42 22.79 -14.86
CA SER A 222 -4.43 21.55 -14.07
C SER A 222 -5.80 21.25 -13.48
N ILE A 223 -6.47 22.25 -12.92
CA ILE A 223 -7.81 22.12 -12.34
C ILE A 223 -8.82 21.71 -13.41
N ASP A 224 -8.79 22.32 -14.58
CA ASP A 224 -9.75 22.01 -15.64
C ASP A 224 -9.56 20.59 -16.18
N ARG A 225 -8.32 20.17 -16.36
CA ARG A 225 -7.98 18.80 -16.74
C ARG A 225 -8.39 17.77 -15.67
N MET A 226 -8.27 18.12 -14.38
CA MET A 226 -8.73 17.27 -13.29
C MET A 226 -10.27 17.17 -13.26
N LYS A 227 -11.00 18.28 -13.51
CA LYS A 227 -12.47 18.27 -13.59
C LYS A 227 -12.95 17.35 -14.71
N GLU A 228 -12.33 17.43 -15.89
CA GLU A 228 -12.63 16.55 -17.02
C GLU A 228 -12.43 15.09 -16.63
N LEU A 229 -11.25 14.75 -16.07
CA LEU A 229 -10.94 13.39 -15.61
C LEU A 229 -11.95 12.87 -14.56
N ILE A 230 -12.31 13.70 -13.59
CA ILE A 230 -13.23 13.34 -12.52
C ILE A 230 -14.64 13.13 -13.09
N SER A 231 -15.10 14.00 -14.00
CA SER A 231 -16.43 13.85 -14.61
C SER A 231 -16.59 12.55 -15.38
N ASP A 232 -15.49 12.07 -16.00
CA ASP A 232 -15.47 10.81 -16.74
C ASP A 232 -15.55 9.59 -15.82
N LEU A 233 -14.87 9.65 -14.66
CA LEU A 233 -14.65 8.48 -13.80
C LEU A 233 -15.59 8.42 -12.59
N ILE A 234 -16.13 9.56 -12.17
CA ILE A 234 -16.99 9.71 -10.99
C ILE A 234 -18.32 10.39 -11.41
N PRO A 235 -19.20 9.69 -12.13
CA PRO A 235 -20.45 10.29 -12.58
C PRO A 235 -21.39 10.62 -11.41
N PRO A 236 -22.20 11.71 -11.51
CA PRO A 236 -23.25 12.00 -10.54
C PRO A 236 -24.31 10.88 -10.47
N PRO A 237 -24.91 10.59 -9.30
CA PRO A 237 -24.79 11.28 -8.00
C PRO A 237 -23.64 10.76 -7.13
N GLY A 238 -22.44 10.62 -7.66
CA GLY A 238 -21.25 10.23 -6.90
C GLY A 238 -20.80 11.31 -5.91
N SER A 239 -19.80 10.99 -5.08
CA SER A 239 -19.19 11.91 -4.16
C SER A 239 -18.56 13.08 -4.95
N GLU A 240 -18.81 14.32 -4.53
CA GLU A 240 -18.09 15.49 -5.06
C GLU A 240 -16.61 15.35 -4.68
N ALA A 241 -15.76 15.05 -5.68
CA ALA A 241 -14.32 15.00 -5.46
C ALA A 241 -13.76 16.41 -5.29
N LYS A 242 -13.01 16.63 -4.22
CA LYS A 242 -12.33 17.90 -3.94
C LYS A 242 -11.00 17.94 -4.68
N ILE A 243 -10.78 18.99 -5.47
CA ILE A 243 -9.61 19.15 -6.33
C ILE A 243 -8.54 19.97 -5.60
N HIS A 244 -7.30 19.49 -5.63
CA HIS A 244 -6.15 20.17 -5.05
C HIS A 244 -4.98 20.18 -6.04
N VAL A 245 -4.29 21.31 -6.09
CA VAL A 245 -3.04 21.47 -6.86
C VAL A 245 -1.96 22.00 -5.94
N ARG A 246 -0.80 21.36 -5.94
CA ARG A 246 0.39 21.76 -5.18
C ARG A 246 1.58 21.87 -6.13
N ALA A 247 2.58 22.66 -5.74
CA ALA A 247 3.88 22.68 -6.39
C ALA A 247 4.91 21.93 -5.54
N GLY A 248 5.92 21.39 -6.17
CA GLY A 248 7.07 20.80 -5.50
C GLY A 248 7.40 19.41 -5.96
N ARG A 249 8.21 18.70 -5.17
CA ARG A 249 8.57 17.30 -5.44
C ARG A 249 7.39 16.39 -5.11
N ALA A 250 6.88 15.67 -6.10
CA ALA A 250 5.62 14.92 -6.02
C ALA A 250 5.48 14.10 -4.72
N ALA A 251 6.43 13.24 -4.40
CA ALA A 251 6.33 12.38 -3.22
C ALA A 251 6.23 13.14 -1.89
N HIS A 252 6.96 14.28 -1.75
CA HIS A 252 6.90 15.12 -0.56
C HIS A 252 5.57 15.86 -0.48
N ALA A 253 5.19 16.54 -1.57
CA ALA A 253 3.93 17.26 -1.63
C ALA A 253 2.72 16.36 -1.34
N ILE A 254 2.74 15.11 -1.82
CA ILE A 254 1.69 14.13 -1.54
C ILE A 254 1.66 13.76 -0.05
N THR A 255 2.81 13.41 0.55
CA THR A 255 2.85 12.99 1.96
C THR A 255 2.55 14.12 2.93
N ASP A 256 3.03 15.33 2.64
CA ASP A 256 2.78 16.51 3.44
C ASP A 256 1.29 16.90 3.37
N PHE A 257 0.70 16.87 2.17
CA PHE A 257 -0.72 17.15 2.00
C PHE A 257 -1.60 16.07 2.64
N ALA A 258 -1.21 14.79 2.57
CA ALA A 258 -1.92 13.72 3.28
C ALA A 258 -1.98 13.97 4.80
N ALA A 259 -0.87 14.44 5.38
CA ALA A 259 -0.80 14.80 6.80
C ALA A 259 -1.60 16.08 7.12
N GLU A 260 -1.51 17.14 6.30
CA GLU A 260 -2.30 18.37 6.45
C GLU A 260 -3.80 18.10 6.42
N LEU A 261 -4.23 17.23 5.51
CA LEU A 261 -5.62 16.84 5.31
C LEU A 261 -6.13 15.94 6.44
N GLY A 262 -5.24 15.21 7.12
CA GLY A 262 -5.61 14.10 7.98
C GLY A 262 -6.26 12.95 7.19
N ALA A 263 -5.67 12.60 6.04
CA ALA A 263 -6.21 11.53 5.21
C ALA A 263 -6.21 10.18 5.93
N ASP A 264 -7.35 9.49 5.91
CA ASP A 264 -7.48 8.15 6.50
C ASP A 264 -6.91 7.07 5.58
N LEU A 265 -6.89 7.33 4.27
CA LEU A 265 -6.37 6.42 3.25
C LEU A 265 -5.75 7.21 2.10
N LEU A 266 -4.59 6.78 1.64
CA LEU A 266 -3.99 7.26 0.41
C LEU A 266 -4.07 6.14 -0.64
N VAL A 267 -4.67 6.42 -1.80
CA VAL A 267 -4.78 5.46 -2.92
C VAL A 267 -3.88 5.94 -4.04
N ILE A 268 -2.90 5.15 -4.42
CA ILE A 268 -1.90 5.51 -5.43
C ILE A 268 -1.64 4.38 -6.42
N ALA A 269 -1.39 4.72 -7.67
CA ALA A 269 -0.93 3.76 -8.66
C ALA A 269 0.52 3.33 -8.41
N SER A 270 0.85 2.08 -8.69
CA SER A 270 2.22 1.57 -8.55
C SER A 270 3.19 2.19 -9.56
N HIS A 271 2.69 2.69 -10.70
CA HIS A 271 3.45 3.32 -11.79
C HIS A 271 2.76 4.61 -12.24
N GLY A 272 3.55 5.54 -12.76
CA GLY A 272 3.07 6.78 -13.37
C GLY A 272 3.39 6.85 -14.87
N LEU A 273 3.47 8.08 -15.41
CA LEU A 273 3.69 8.39 -16.84
C LEU A 273 4.95 7.74 -17.44
N THR A 274 5.97 7.48 -16.65
CA THR A 274 7.26 6.95 -17.15
C THR A 274 7.27 5.44 -17.38
N GLY A 275 6.17 4.75 -17.04
CA GLY A 275 5.82 3.35 -17.34
C GLY A 275 6.96 2.40 -17.74
N VAL A 276 8.02 2.30 -16.94
CA VAL A 276 9.12 1.35 -17.22
C VAL A 276 8.73 0.00 -16.68
N SER A 277 8.66 -0.98 -17.58
CA SER A 277 8.45 -2.43 -17.38
C SER A 277 7.81 -2.91 -16.05
N HIS A 278 6.90 -3.84 -16.13
CA HIS A 278 6.06 -4.48 -15.10
C HIS A 278 6.77 -4.96 -13.80
N MET A 279 8.05 -4.68 -13.60
CA MET A 279 8.85 -5.15 -12.46
C MET A 279 9.40 -4.04 -11.54
N LEU A 280 9.16 -2.75 -11.85
CA LEU A 280 9.70 -1.65 -11.06
C LEU A 280 8.57 -0.83 -10.42
N LEU A 281 8.62 -0.63 -9.11
CA LEU A 281 7.76 0.32 -8.40
C LEU A 281 8.17 1.75 -8.79
N GLY A 282 7.20 2.63 -9.07
CA GLY A 282 7.47 4.03 -9.37
C GLY A 282 8.15 4.73 -8.18
N SER A 283 9.15 5.56 -8.47
CA SER A 283 9.92 6.26 -7.43
C SER A 283 9.06 7.13 -6.50
N VAL A 284 8.01 7.74 -7.02
CA VAL A 284 7.04 8.52 -6.23
C VAL A 284 6.28 7.59 -5.29
N THR A 285 5.74 6.48 -5.81
CA THR A 285 4.98 5.51 -5.03
C THR A 285 5.83 4.89 -3.93
N GLU A 286 7.07 4.49 -4.22
CA GLU A 286 8.00 3.96 -3.24
C GLU A 286 8.21 4.95 -2.08
N LEU A 287 8.48 6.22 -2.40
CA LEU A 287 8.69 7.26 -1.39
C LEU A 287 7.41 7.56 -0.60
N VAL A 288 6.24 7.54 -1.24
CA VAL A 288 4.95 7.74 -0.58
C VAL A 288 4.67 6.60 0.40
N VAL A 289 4.79 5.33 -0.02
CA VAL A 289 4.61 4.16 0.86
C VAL A 289 5.57 4.19 2.06
N ARG A 290 6.80 4.69 1.84
CA ARG A 290 7.82 4.82 2.88
C ARG A 290 7.51 5.91 3.91
N ARG A 291 6.86 7.01 3.51
CA ARG A 291 6.75 8.25 4.29
C ARG A 291 5.34 8.57 4.78
N ALA A 292 4.32 8.00 4.18
CA ALA A 292 2.95 8.28 4.54
C ALA A 292 2.67 7.95 6.02
N HIS A 293 1.89 8.80 6.67
CA HIS A 293 1.43 8.63 8.05
C HIS A 293 0.11 7.88 8.14
N CYS A 294 -0.57 7.70 7.01
CA CYS A 294 -1.81 6.94 6.88
C CYS A 294 -1.58 5.66 6.05
N PRO A 295 -2.50 4.69 6.09
CA PRO A 295 -2.50 3.54 5.20
C PRO A 295 -2.40 3.94 3.72
N VAL A 296 -1.60 3.17 2.94
CA VAL A 296 -1.42 3.39 1.50
C VAL A 296 -1.90 2.19 0.73
N PHE A 297 -2.91 2.39 -0.10
CA PHE A 297 -3.46 1.39 -1.00
C PHE A 297 -2.81 1.54 -2.38
N THR A 298 -1.88 0.63 -2.69
CA THR A 298 -1.15 0.65 -3.96
C THR A 298 -1.89 -0.19 -5.00
N ILE A 299 -2.37 0.46 -6.06
CA ILE A 299 -3.07 -0.18 -7.18
C ILE A 299 -2.08 -0.51 -8.29
N LYS A 300 -2.15 -1.72 -8.79
CA LYS A 300 -1.39 -2.16 -9.96
C LYS A 300 -2.32 -2.33 -11.16
N GLY A 301 -1.86 -1.95 -12.33
CA GLY A 301 -2.54 -2.28 -13.59
C GLY A 301 -2.21 -3.73 -13.96
N PHE A 302 -3.02 -4.69 -13.49
CA PHE A 302 -2.84 -6.08 -13.87
C PHE A 302 -3.49 -6.35 -15.21
N GLY A 303 -2.70 -6.80 -16.21
CA GLY A 303 -3.11 -7.65 -17.31
C GLY A 303 -4.22 -7.15 -18.24
N GLU A 304 -4.90 -6.10 -17.93
CA GLU A 304 -5.77 -5.42 -18.88
C GLU A 304 -4.83 -4.63 -19.81
N THR A 305 -4.51 -5.22 -20.94
CA THR A 305 -4.08 -4.44 -22.10
C THR A 305 -5.15 -3.38 -22.29
N LEU A 306 -4.84 -2.17 -21.85
CA LEU A 306 -5.62 -0.98 -22.16
C LEU A 306 -5.58 -0.83 -23.68
N SER A 307 -6.61 -1.39 -24.35
CA SER A 307 -6.86 -1.24 -25.79
C SER A 307 -7.71 0.00 -26.02
#